data_4fd6800f507e75373e7475d89768c0e0
#
_entry.id   4fd6800f507e75373e7475d89768c0e0
#
_cell.length_a   1.000
_cell.length_b   1.000
_cell.length_c   1.000
_cell.angle_alpha   90.00
_cell.angle_beta   90.00
_cell.angle_gamma   90.00
#
_symmetry.space_group_name_H-M   'P 1'
#
loop_
_entity.id
_entity.type
_entity.pdbx_description
1 polymer ?
#
loop_
_entity_poly.entity_id
_entity_poly.type
_entity_poly.pdbx_seq_one_letter_code
_entity_poly.pdbx_strand_id
1 'polypeptide(L)'
;MVSQRLSDYRNNLSIIHFNQKILQIIGMHYNTILSERTRISCEEKRLVNILSRGMLSVRNEYDNYNTIFECLKQLNIGNARLYLYEKPITSYMTQFTVLPNEVILKGSIINGKIIIPDDKIPVKTDRIFSEKRLFSNCNEYVVNSVYSGTTQYGIFVCDLKYRDFVDLDFVSSQLGTVVNTINLVEKLDNLSKHDELTGLWNRRGFIDKVQGYMNINKGALIFVDLDGLKIINDTYGHEGGDEAIITGAKILKDAFDEFGVIGRIGGDEFAVFLPNQSDFALSEIDQLINDKTIYHNTLIKRNFKVELS
;
A
#
# COMPACT_ATOMS: atom_id res chain seq x y z
N MET A 1 38.86 54.35 54.03
CA MET A 1 37.66 53.55 54.34
C MET A 1 36.48 53.88 53.41
N VAL A 2 36.12 55.15 53.17
CA VAL A 2 34.99 55.52 52.27
C VAL A 2 35.23 55.19 50.79
N SER A 3 36.46 55.40 50.28
CA SER A 3 36.80 55.10 48.87
C SER A 3 36.81 53.59 48.54
N GLN A 4 37.12 52.77 49.50
CA GLN A 4 37.13 51.32 49.35
C GLN A 4 35.71 50.78 49.30
N ARG A 5 34.80 51.29 50.15
CA ARG A 5 33.36 50.95 50.12
C ARG A 5 32.67 51.40 48.84
N LEU A 6 33.04 52.53 48.26
CA LEU A 6 32.53 52.98 46.96
C LEU A 6 33.04 52.13 45.78
N SER A 7 34.27 51.66 45.83
CA SER A 7 34.81 50.71 44.84
C SER A 7 34.10 49.36 44.91
N ASP A 8 33.90 48.82 46.11
CA ASP A 8 33.16 47.56 46.32
C ASP A 8 31.69 47.66 45.90
N TYR A 9 31.05 48.79 46.12
CA TYR A 9 29.69 49.05 45.68
C TYR A 9 29.56 49.13 44.15
N ARG A 10 30.52 49.79 43.46
CA ARG A 10 30.58 49.84 41.99
C ARG A 10 30.85 48.47 41.39
N ASN A 11 31.73 47.68 41.98
CA ASN A 11 32.00 46.31 41.52
C ASN A 11 30.76 45.41 41.70
N ASN A 12 30.04 45.51 42.80
CA ASN A 12 28.81 44.78 43.02
C ASN A 12 27.70 45.17 42.04
N LEU A 13 27.54 46.45 41.72
CA LEU A 13 26.60 46.95 40.71
C LEU A 13 26.94 46.43 39.31
N SER A 14 28.24 46.35 38.95
CA SER A 14 28.71 45.81 37.67
C SER A 14 28.44 44.33 37.58
N ILE A 15 28.65 43.58 38.67
CA ILE A 15 28.33 42.13 38.72
C ILE A 15 26.82 41.88 38.62
N ILE A 16 26.00 42.67 39.28
CA ILE A 16 24.52 42.58 39.20
C ILE A 16 24.05 42.85 37.76
N HIS A 17 24.59 43.88 37.13
CA HIS A 17 24.22 44.24 35.77
C HIS A 17 24.70 43.18 34.75
N PHE A 18 25.87 42.59 34.95
CA PHE A 18 26.39 41.50 34.18
C PHE A 18 25.52 40.24 34.30
N ASN A 19 25.13 39.86 35.53
CA ASN A 19 24.25 38.75 35.79
C ASN A 19 22.86 38.94 35.17
N GLN A 20 22.30 40.17 35.23
CA GLN A 20 21.05 40.49 34.56
C GLN A 20 21.10 40.32 33.03
N LYS A 21 22.21 40.76 32.39
CA LYS A 21 22.44 40.55 30.97
C LYS A 21 22.55 39.06 30.59
N ILE A 22 23.26 38.29 31.40
CA ILE A 22 23.35 36.82 31.19
C ILE A 22 21.98 36.18 31.28
N LEU A 23 21.17 36.48 32.30
CA LEU A 23 19.82 35.96 32.45
C LEU A 23 18.92 36.38 31.29
N GLN A 24 19.06 37.59 30.77
CA GLN A 24 18.32 38.06 29.60
C GLN A 24 18.71 37.26 28.32
N ILE A 25 20.01 37.01 28.10
CA ILE A 25 20.49 36.23 26.97
C ILE A 25 20.00 34.76 27.05
N ILE A 26 20.07 34.16 28.25
CA ILE A 26 19.58 32.80 28.49
C ILE A 26 18.07 32.75 28.24
N GLY A 27 17.32 33.72 28.75
CA GLY A 27 15.87 33.79 28.54
C GLY A 27 15.50 33.94 27.05
N MET A 28 16.20 34.80 26.32
CA MET A 28 16.00 34.93 24.85
C MET A 28 16.31 33.64 24.13
N HIS A 29 17.42 32.96 24.47
CA HIS A 29 17.79 31.68 23.84
C HIS A 29 16.80 30.57 24.17
N TYR A 30 16.35 30.50 25.44
CA TYR A 30 15.31 29.55 25.84
C TYR A 30 13.98 29.79 25.11
N ASN A 31 13.54 31.02 24.96
CA ASN A 31 12.32 31.37 24.22
C ASN A 31 12.46 31.04 22.73
N THR A 32 13.64 31.21 22.14
CA THR A 32 13.90 30.84 20.75
C THR A 32 13.77 29.33 20.59
N ILE A 33 14.41 28.53 21.45
CA ILE A 33 14.31 27.07 21.44
C ILE A 33 12.85 26.60 21.66
N LEU A 34 12.13 27.24 22.57
CA LEU A 34 10.74 26.90 22.85
C LEU A 34 9.82 27.21 21.66
N SER A 35 10.02 28.35 20.99
CA SER A 35 9.27 28.72 19.80
C SER A 35 9.54 27.79 18.62
N GLU A 36 10.78 27.36 18.44
CA GLU A 36 11.15 26.36 17.43
C GLU A 36 10.51 25.00 17.70
N ARG A 37 10.57 24.51 18.94
CA ARG A 37 9.88 23.25 19.32
C ARG A 37 8.38 23.34 19.10
N THR A 38 7.74 24.46 19.41
CA THR A 38 6.31 24.66 19.21
C THR A 38 5.97 24.68 17.72
N ARG A 39 6.81 25.30 16.89
CA ARG A 39 6.66 25.34 15.42
C ARG A 39 6.76 23.94 14.82
N ILE A 40 7.80 23.17 15.16
CA ILE A 40 8.00 21.78 14.70
C ILE A 40 6.77 20.94 15.08
N SER A 41 6.32 21.01 16.34
CA SER A 41 5.13 20.26 16.78
C SER A 41 3.84 20.65 16.04
N CYS A 42 3.69 21.91 15.65
CA CYS A 42 2.54 22.35 14.84
C CYS A 42 2.60 21.80 13.41
N GLU A 43 3.77 21.77 12.80
CA GLU A 43 3.96 21.23 11.46
C GLU A 43 3.79 19.72 11.42
N GLU A 44 4.31 19.00 12.42
CA GLU A 44 4.07 17.56 12.61
C GLU A 44 2.58 17.24 12.71
N LYS A 45 1.83 17.96 13.54
CA LYS A 45 0.37 17.81 13.66
C LYS A 45 -0.35 18.11 12.35
N ARG A 46 0.11 19.12 11.62
CA ARG A 46 -0.44 19.46 10.30
C ARG A 46 -0.22 18.33 9.31
N LEU A 47 0.98 17.76 9.25
CA LEU A 47 1.31 16.64 8.39
C LEU A 47 0.45 15.41 8.68
N VAL A 48 0.35 15.01 9.96
CA VAL A 48 -0.51 13.91 10.40
C VAL A 48 -1.95 14.14 9.98
N ASN A 49 -2.49 15.35 10.18
CA ASN A 49 -3.86 15.68 9.81
C ASN A 49 -4.10 15.60 8.28
N ILE A 50 -3.15 16.09 7.49
CA ILE A 50 -3.25 16.08 6.02
C ILE A 50 -3.22 14.64 5.52
N LEU A 51 -2.24 13.84 5.96
CA LEU A 51 -2.11 12.44 5.56
C LEU A 51 -3.29 11.59 6.03
N SER A 52 -3.76 11.78 7.26
CA SER A 52 -4.91 11.05 7.80
C SER A 52 -6.21 11.36 7.05
N ARG A 53 -6.44 12.61 6.65
CA ARG A 53 -7.60 12.98 5.83
C ARG A 53 -7.52 12.40 4.42
N GLY A 54 -6.34 12.39 3.82
CA GLY A 54 -6.11 11.77 2.51
C GLY A 54 -6.44 10.28 2.52
N MET A 55 -6.05 9.55 3.58
CA MET A 55 -6.32 8.12 3.73
C MET A 55 -7.81 7.76 3.79
N LEU A 56 -8.67 8.62 4.35
CA LEU A 56 -10.11 8.36 4.47
C LEU A 56 -10.86 8.43 3.13
N SER A 57 -10.27 9.01 2.08
CA SER A 57 -10.89 9.21 0.76
C SER A 57 -10.50 8.17 -0.29
N VAL A 58 -9.70 7.19 0.09
CA VAL A 58 -9.02 6.27 -0.80
C VAL A 58 -9.95 5.22 -1.41
N ARG A 59 -9.99 5.11 -2.75
CA ARG A 59 -10.77 4.11 -3.50
C ARG A 59 -9.93 3.16 -4.36
N ASN A 60 -8.76 3.60 -4.82
CA ASN A 60 -7.86 2.80 -5.66
C ASN A 60 -6.39 3.16 -5.42
N GLU A 61 -5.44 2.34 -5.91
CA GLU A 61 -4.00 2.53 -5.72
C GLU A 61 -3.50 3.87 -6.30
N TYR A 62 -3.99 4.27 -7.47
CA TYR A 62 -3.62 5.53 -8.12
C TYR A 62 -4.00 6.75 -7.26
N ASP A 63 -5.23 6.79 -6.75
CA ASP A 63 -5.73 7.88 -5.91
C ASP A 63 -4.94 7.97 -4.59
N ASN A 64 -4.49 6.82 -4.05
CA ASN A 64 -3.68 6.76 -2.83
C ASN A 64 -2.36 7.51 -2.99
N TYR A 65 -1.59 7.16 -4.02
CA TYR A 65 -0.28 7.79 -4.24
C TYR A 65 -0.42 9.23 -4.71
N ASN A 66 -1.39 9.57 -5.53
CA ASN A 66 -1.68 10.95 -5.89
C ASN A 66 -1.94 11.81 -4.66
N THR A 67 -2.76 11.33 -3.73
CA THR A 67 -3.05 12.01 -2.45
C THR A 67 -1.78 12.20 -1.61
N ILE A 68 -0.92 11.19 -1.51
CA ILE A 68 0.37 11.29 -0.80
C ILE A 68 1.21 12.43 -1.40
N PHE A 69 1.33 12.49 -2.74
CA PHE A 69 2.15 13.50 -3.40
C PHE A 69 1.53 14.90 -3.32
N GLU A 70 0.21 15.04 -3.33
CA GLU A 70 -0.45 16.31 -3.03
C GLU A 70 -0.15 16.80 -1.61
N CYS A 71 -0.13 15.88 -0.62
CA CYS A 71 0.26 16.21 0.75
C CYS A 71 1.73 16.67 0.82
N LEU A 72 2.66 15.96 0.17
CA LEU A 72 4.07 16.34 0.11
C LEU A 72 4.26 17.71 -0.55
N LYS A 73 3.50 18.02 -1.58
CA LYS A 73 3.50 19.33 -2.24
C LYS A 73 3.01 20.44 -1.31
N GLN A 74 2.01 20.18 -0.45
CA GLN A 74 1.55 21.13 0.56
C GLN A 74 2.62 21.41 1.63
N LEU A 75 3.61 20.54 1.79
CA LEU A 75 4.79 20.74 2.62
C LEU A 75 5.91 21.49 1.90
N ASN A 76 5.64 22.04 0.71
CA ASN A 76 6.59 22.73 -0.15
C ASN A 76 7.73 21.83 -0.65
N ILE A 77 7.56 20.51 -0.71
CA ILE A 77 8.53 19.60 -1.33
C ILE A 77 8.35 19.72 -2.85
N GLY A 78 9.31 20.35 -3.52
CA GLY A 78 9.23 20.68 -4.95
C GLY A 78 9.66 19.55 -5.88
N ASN A 79 10.57 18.70 -5.43
CA ASN A 79 11.03 17.51 -6.14
C ASN A 79 11.13 16.34 -5.18
N ALA A 80 10.46 15.23 -5.51
CA ALA A 80 10.49 14.01 -4.72
C ALA A 80 10.23 12.78 -5.58
N ARG A 81 10.69 11.62 -5.12
CA ARG A 81 10.36 10.31 -5.67
C ARG A 81 10.12 9.34 -4.52
N LEU A 82 9.10 8.50 -4.66
CA LEU A 82 8.79 7.43 -3.72
C LEU A 82 8.97 6.09 -4.44
N TYR A 83 9.88 5.29 -3.92
CA TYR A 83 10.15 3.95 -4.37
C TYR A 83 9.74 2.96 -3.28
N LEU A 84 9.00 1.91 -3.62
CA LEU A 84 8.63 0.87 -2.67
C LEU A 84 9.26 -0.46 -3.03
N TYR A 85 9.53 -1.26 -2.01
CA TYR A 85 9.93 -2.65 -2.16
C TYR A 85 8.73 -3.49 -2.59
N GLU A 86 8.94 -4.52 -3.39
CA GLU A 86 7.89 -5.47 -3.72
C GLU A 86 7.35 -6.18 -2.47
N LYS A 87 8.26 -6.49 -1.54
CA LYS A 87 7.92 -7.04 -0.21
C LYS A 87 8.58 -6.20 0.86
N PRO A 88 7.83 -5.72 1.87
CA PRO A 88 8.41 -5.00 3.01
C PRO A 88 9.47 -5.84 3.72
N ILE A 89 10.49 -5.16 4.25
CA ILE A 89 11.61 -5.79 4.93
C ILE A 89 11.50 -5.49 6.42
N THR A 90 11.36 -6.52 7.25
CA THR A 90 11.39 -6.37 8.71
C THR A 90 12.84 -6.55 9.17
N SER A 91 13.41 -5.49 9.74
CA SER A 91 14.77 -5.51 10.28
C SER A 91 14.71 -5.73 11.80
N TYR A 92 15.33 -6.80 12.26
CA TYR A 92 15.63 -6.94 13.68
C TYR A 92 16.96 -6.21 13.95
N MET A 93 17.07 -5.45 15.04
CA MET A 93 18.16 -4.50 15.38
C MET A 93 19.60 -5.05 15.28
N THR A 94 19.80 -6.31 14.97
CA THR A 94 21.11 -6.98 14.95
C THR A 94 21.62 -7.39 13.57
N GLN A 95 20.84 -7.16 12.50
CA GLN A 95 21.26 -7.56 11.14
C GLN A 95 21.28 -6.37 10.19
N PHE A 96 22.38 -6.26 9.43
CA PHE A 96 22.45 -5.33 8.30
C PHE A 96 21.38 -5.73 7.27
N THR A 97 20.42 -4.85 7.04
CA THR A 97 19.36 -5.08 6.05
C THR A 97 19.96 -4.94 4.65
N VAL A 98 19.97 -6.02 3.88
CA VAL A 98 20.35 -5.97 2.47
C VAL A 98 19.20 -5.36 1.69
N LEU A 99 19.44 -4.25 1.02
CA LEU A 99 18.45 -3.61 0.16
C LEU A 99 18.12 -4.51 -1.04
N PRO A 100 16.86 -4.57 -1.49
CA PRO A 100 16.49 -5.28 -2.70
C PRO A 100 17.24 -4.73 -3.92
N ASN A 101 17.54 -5.58 -4.89
CA ASN A 101 18.19 -5.16 -6.13
C ASN A 101 17.30 -4.23 -6.97
N GLU A 102 16.00 -4.37 -6.83
CA GLU A 102 15.00 -3.58 -7.56
C GLU A 102 13.94 -3.03 -6.61
N VAL A 103 13.45 -1.86 -6.95
CA VAL A 103 12.36 -1.15 -6.27
C VAL A 103 11.36 -0.66 -7.32
N ILE A 104 10.13 -0.41 -6.90
CA ILE A 104 9.04 0.04 -7.77
C ILE A 104 8.83 1.54 -7.55
N LEU A 105 8.94 2.35 -8.60
CA LEU A 105 8.58 3.76 -8.55
C LEU A 105 7.05 3.89 -8.43
N LYS A 106 6.58 4.47 -7.34
CA LYS A 106 5.15 4.71 -7.09
C LYS A 106 4.67 6.09 -7.51
N GLY A 107 5.58 7.03 -7.61
CA GLY A 107 5.30 8.37 -8.10
C GLY A 107 6.45 9.33 -7.88
N SER A 108 6.27 10.54 -8.41
CA SER A 108 7.25 11.61 -8.30
C SER A 108 6.59 12.99 -8.30
N ILE A 109 7.29 13.96 -7.71
CA ILE A 109 7.09 15.39 -7.94
C ILE A 109 8.31 15.87 -8.70
N ILE A 110 8.11 16.47 -9.86
CA ILE A 110 9.18 17.06 -10.66
C ILE A 110 8.78 18.49 -11.02
N ASN A 111 9.54 19.46 -10.50
CA ASN A 111 9.24 20.88 -10.66
C ASN A 111 7.79 21.23 -10.24
N GLY A 112 7.32 20.65 -9.14
CA GLY A 112 5.99 20.86 -8.58
C GLY A 112 4.85 20.15 -9.33
N LYS A 113 5.14 19.35 -10.38
CA LYS A 113 4.16 18.49 -11.04
C LYS A 113 4.21 17.08 -10.48
N ILE A 114 3.06 16.54 -10.17
CA ILE A 114 2.89 15.16 -9.71
C ILE A 114 2.79 14.26 -10.93
N ILE A 115 3.52 13.15 -10.92
CA ILE A 115 3.54 12.12 -11.95
C ILE A 115 3.39 10.78 -11.26
N ILE A 116 2.26 10.12 -11.48
CA ILE A 116 1.98 8.75 -11.01
C ILE A 116 2.05 7.84 -12.23
N PRO A 117 2.93 6.83 -12.24
CA PRO A 117 3.00 5.87 -13.34
C PRO A 117 1.73 5.01 -13.40
N ASP A 118 1.23 4.74 -14.59
CA ASP A 118 0.10 3.82 -14.81
C ASP A 118 0.52 2.36 -14.60
N ASP A 119 1.78 2.03 -14.92
CA ASP A 119 2.36 0.70 -14.79
C ASP A 119 3.42 0.64 -13.68
N LYS A 120 3.70 -0.57 -13.19
CA LYS A 120 4.81 -0.82 -12.27
C LYS A 120 6.14 -0.62 -13.00
N ILE A 121 6.87 0.43 -12.64
CA ILE A 121 8.20 0.70 -13.20
C ILE A 121 9.26 0.17 -12.23
N PRO A 122 9.90 -0.98 -12.51
CA PRO A 122 11.02 -1.47 -11.72
C PRO A 122 12.25 -0.61 -11.99
N VAL A 123 12.94 -0.22 -10.92
CA VAL A 123 14.18 0.57 -10.95
C VAL A 123 15.24 -0.18 -10.16
N LYS A 124 16.44 -0.32 -10.72
CA LYS A 124 17.57 -0.89 -9.97
C LYS A 124 17.95 0.04 -8.82
N THR A 125 18.07 -0.52 -7.63
CA THR A 125 18.33 0.23 -6.40
C THR A 125 19.67 0.98 -6.46
N ASP A 126 20.69 0.41 -7.10
CA ASP A 126 21.99 1.04 -7.31
C ASP A 126 21.91 2.34 -8.14
N ARG A 127 20.97 2.42 -9.07
CA ARG A 127 20.75 3.64 -9.89
C ARG A 127 20.28 4.81 -9.04
N ILE A 128 19.47 4.58 -8.02
CA ILE A 128 19.00 5.65 -7.11
C ILE A 128 20.18 6.35 -6.44
N PHE A 129 21.24 5.59 -6.09
CA PHE A 129 22.41 6.11 -5.38
C PHE A 129 23.52 6.57 -6.33
N SER A 130 23.54 6.12 -7.60
CA SER A 130 24.60 6.40 -8.57
C SER A 130 24.25 7.52 -9.55
N GLU A 131 22.96 7.86 -9.74
CA GLU A 131 22.57 8.97 -10.61
C GLU A 131 22.99 10.31 -10.03
N LYS A 132 23.97 10.96 -10.67
CA LYS A 132 24.45 12.30 -10.30
C LYS A 132 23.37 13.39 -10.37
N ARG A 133 22.28 13.18 -11.10
CA ARG A 133 21.15 14.13 -11.28
C ARG A 133 19.83 13.38 -11.32
N LEU A 134 19.31 13.01 -10.17
CA LEU A 134 17.95 12.48 -10.03
C LEU A 134 16.87 13.51 -10.44
N PHE A 135 17.15 14.79 -10.25
CA PHE A 135 16.30 15.91 -10.63
C PHE A 135 17.08 16.91 -11.46
N SER A 136 16.52 17.34 -12.59
CA SER A 136 17.20 18.19 -13.59
C SER A 136 17.72 19.52 -13.03
N ASN A 137 17.13 20.05 -11.97
CA ASN A 137 17.42 21.37 -11.39
C ASN A 137 18.01 21.29 -9.97
N CYS A 138 18.44 20.13 -9.51
CA CYS A 138 18.96 19.93 -8.15
C CYS A 138 20.26 19.16 -8.18
N ASN A 139 21.30 19.70 -7.51
CA ASN A 139 22.61 19.07 -7.41
C ASN A 139 22.72 18.23 -6.11
N GLU A 140 21.82 18.44 -5.16
CA GLU A 140 21.84 17.80 -3.85
C GLU A 140 20.45 17.26 -3.52
N TYR A 141 20.38 16.02 -3.05
CA TYR A 141 19.16 15.37 -2.63
C TYR A 141 19.40 14.51 -1.39
N VAL A 142 18.34 14.29 -0.65
CA VAL A 142 18.32 13.40 0.52
C VAL A 142 17.62 12.10 0.16
N VAL A 143 18.18 11.02 0.67
CA VAL A 143 17.62 9.67 0.54
C VAL A 143 17.28 9.18 1.95
N ASN A 144 16.00 8.93 2.20
CA ASN A 144 15.50 8.42 3.47
C ASN A 144 14.80 7.08 3.29
N SER A 145 14.92 6.22 4.28
CA SER A 145 14.15 4.97 4.35
C SER A 145 12.71 5.26 4.74
N VAL A 146 11.76 4.69 4.02
CA VAL A 146 10.33 4.74 4.35
C VAL A 146 10.01 3.57 5.27
N TYR A 147 9.64 3.84 6.52
CA TYR A 147 9.49 2.81 7.54
C TYR A 147 8.31 3.07 8.49
N SER A 148 7.80 2.00 9.11
CA SER A 148 6.88 2.07 10.24
C SER A 148 7.27 1.00 11.26
N GLY A 149 7.60 1.42 12.47
CA GLY A 149 8.20 0.55 13.48
C GLY A 149 9.52 -0.06 13.00
N THR A 150 9.60 -1.39 12.97
CA THR A 150 10.80 -2.14 12.52
C THR A 150 10.73 -2.54 11.04
N THR A 151 9.66 -2.18 10.33
CA THR A 151 9.44 -2.59 8.95
C THR A 151 9.74 -1.45 8.00
N GLN A 152 10.59 -1.72 7.00
CA GLN A 152 10.93 -0.81 5.91
C GLN A 152 10.09 -1.16 4.68
N TYR A 153 9.50 -0.16 4.07
CA TYR A 153 8.62 -0.28 2.91
C TYR A 153 9.26 0.18 1.61
N GLY A 154 10.31 1.03 1.71
CA GLY A 154 10.93 1.59 0.53
C GLY A 154 11.89 2.73 0.81
N ILE A 155 12.06 3.59 -0.19
CA ILE A 155 12.99 4.70 -0.23
C ILE A 155 12.26 5.96 -0.69
N PHE A 156 12.41 7.03 0.08
CA PHE A 156 11.95 8.37 -0.27
C PHE A 156 13.14 9.25 -0.62
N VAL A 157 13.09 9.92 -1.76
CA VAL A 157 14.14 10.83 -2.23
C VAL A 157 13.54 12.19 -2.48
N CYS A 158 14.15 13.24 -1.94
CA CYS A 158 13.70 14.61 -2.20
C CYS A 158 14.88 15.58 -2.31
N ASP A 159 14.64 16.76 -2.90
CA ASP A 159 15.64 17.80 -2.99
C ASP A 159 15.88 18.50 -1.66
N LEU A 160 17.11 19.05 -1.48
CA LEU A 160 17.58 19.68 -0.25
C LEU A 160 17.12 21.14 -0.08
N LYS A 161 16.46 21.74 -1.08
CA LYS A 161 16.08 23.16 -1.06
C LYS A 161 15.18 23.57 0.10
N TYR A 162 14.56 22.60 0.75
CA TYR A 162 13.55 22.80 1.80
C TYR A 162 13.98 22.29 3.18
N ARG A 163 15.29 22.11 3.39
CA ARG A 163 15.88 21.54 4.60
C ARG A 163 15.55 22.30 5.89
N ASP A 164 15.22 23.59 5.79
CA ASP A 164 15.09 24.44 6.97
C ASP A 164 13.77 24.28 7.74
N PHE A 165 12.80 23.51 7.22
CA PHE A 165 11.43 23.52 7.77
C PHE A 165 10.77 22.16 7.98
N VAL A 166 11.33 21.07 7.49
CA VAL A 166 10.68 19.75 7.57
C VAL A 166 11.64 18.72 8.15
N ASP A 167 11.21 18.03 9.20
CA ASP A 167 11.89 16.84 9.67
C ASP A 167 11.64 15.69 8.68
N LEU A 168 12.60 15.44 7.81
CA LEU A 168 12.49 14.43 6.75
C LEU A 168 12.40 13.00 7.30
N ASP A 169 12.95 12.76 8.48
CA ASP A 169 12.82 11.46 9.15
C ASP A 169 11.39 11.24 9.62
N PHE A 170 10.79 12.27 10.19
CA PHE A 170 9.38 12.27 10.55
C PHE A 170 8.47 12.06 9.32
N VAL A 171 8.72 12.77 8.20
CA VAL A 171 7.99 12.58 6.94
C VAL A 171 8.11 11.13 6.47
N SER A 172 9.31 10.57 6.48
CA SER A 172 9.58 9.21 6.03
C SER A 172 8.88 8.15 6.90
N SER A 173 8.83 8.35 8.21
CA SER A 173 8.10 7.48 9.13
C SER A 173 6.58 7.58 8.94
N GLN A 174 6.05 8.78 8.68
CA GLN A 174 4.65 8.97 8.37
C GLN A 174 4.28 8.34 7.01
N LEU A 175 5.11 8.49 5.99
CA LEU A 175 4.95 7.80 4.71
C LEU A 175 4.92 6.28 4.90
N GLY A 176 5.81 5.73 5.72
CA GLY A 176 5.81 4.30 6.07
C GLY A 176 4.52 3.85 6.74
N THR A 177 3.98 4.65 7.64
CA THR A 177 2.70 4.38 8.29
C THR A 177 1.53 4.39 7.30
N VAL A 178 1.53 5.36 6.37
CA VAL A 178 0.54 5.43 5.28
C VAL A 178 0.62 4.20 4.38
N VAL A 179 1.82 3.87 3.91
CA VAL A 179 2.04 2.69 3.05
C VAL A 179 1.64 1.40 3.74
N ASN A 180 1.96 1.25 5.03
CA ASN A 180 1.51 0.10 5.82
C ASN A 180 -0.02 0.02 5.87
N THR A 181 -0.69 1.15 6.10
CA THR A 181 -2.15 1.20 6.14
C THR A 181 -2.76 0.82 4.79
N ILE A 182 -2.23 1.33 3.66
CA ILE A 182 -2.65 0.94 2.32
C ILE A 182 -2.52 -0.57 2.13
N ASN A 183 -1.35 -1.14 2.44
CA ASN A 183 -1.10 -2.58 2.32
C ASN A 183 -2.05 -3.42 3.19
N LEU A 184 -2.40 -2.95 4.39
CA LEU A 184 -3.35 -3.63 5.28
C LEU A 184 -4.77 -3.57 4.73
N VAL A 185 -5.20 -2.40 4.24
CA VAL A 185 -6.53 -2.23 3.62
C VAL A 185 -6.65 -3.12 2.38
N GLU A 186 -5.63 -3.16 1.51
CA GLU A 186 -5.60 -4.04 0.34
C GLU A 186 -5.66 -5.53 0.72
N LYS A 187 -4.94 -5.94 1.77
CA LYS A 187 -5.03 -7.31 2.27
C LYS A 187 -6.42 -7.64 2.79
N LEU A 188 -7.04 -6.75 3.55
CA LEU A 188 -8.40 -6.94 4.06
C LEU A 188 -9.42 -6.97 2.92
N ASP A 189 -9.28 -6.09 1.92
CA ASP A 189 -10.15 -6.08 0.75
C ASP A 189 -10.01 -7.37 -0.07
N ASN A 190 -8.79 -7.84 -0.28
CA ASN A 190 -8.52 -9.10 -0.96
C ASN A 190 -9.10 -10.31 -0.20
N LEU A 191 -8.94 -10.37 1.12
CA LEU A 191 -9.56 -11.41 1.95
C LEU A 191 -11.09 -11.33 1.88
N SER A 192 -11.66 -10.14 1.85
CA SER A 192 -13.11 -9.91 1.72
C SER A 192 -13.67 -10.21 0.33
N LYS A 193 -12.83 -10.41 -0.70
CA LYS A 193 -13.24 -10.65 -2.10
C LYS A 193 -13.14 -12.10 -2.55
N HIS A 194 -12.56 -12.96 -1.73
CA HIS A 194 -12.45 -14.39 -2.02
C HIS A 194 -13.44 -15.20 -1.17
N ASP A 195 -13.89 -16.32 -1.71
CA ASP A 195 -14.65 -17.33 -0.99
C ASP A 195 -13.68 -18.19 -0.16
N GLU A 196 -13.91 -18.30 1.14
CA GLU A 196 -13.00 -18.98 2.08
C GLU A 196 -12.87 -20.48 1.80
N LEU A 197 -13.93 -21.12 1.30
CA LEU A 197 -13.95 -22.55 1.04
C LEU A 197 -13.23 -22.93 -0.26
N THR A 198 -13.43 -22.15 -1.32
CA THR A 198 -12.95 -22.50 -2.67
C THR A 198 -11.73 -21.72 -3.13
N GLY A 199 -11.45 -20.56 -2.50
CA GLY A 199 -10.41 -19.62 -2.92
C GLY A 199 -10.73 -18.87 -4.22
N LEU A 200 -11.90 -19.11 -4.85
CA LEU A 200 -12.39 -18.35 -6.00
C LEU A 200 -12.80 -16.94 -5.56
N TRP A 201 -13.09 -16.06 -6.53
CA TRP A 201 -13.74 -14.80 -6.21
C TRP A 201 -15.11 -15.06 -5.60
N ASN A 202 -15.43 -14.41 -4.47
CA ASN A 202 -16.81 -14.40 -3.98
C ASN A 202 -17.66 -13.45 -4.86
N ARG A 203 -18.95 -13.40 -4.61
CA ARG A 203 -19.89 -12.56 -5.39
C ARG A 203 -19.40 -11.13 -5.57
N ARG A 204 -18.90 -10.48 -4.51
CA ARG A 204 -18.40 -9.10 -4.55
C ARG A 204 -17.13 -9.00 -5.38
N GLY A 205 -16.15 -9.87 -5.13
CA GLY A 205 -14.89 -9.90 -5.85
C GLY A 205 -15.07 -10.19 -7.34
N PHE A 206 -16.00 -11.11 -7.68
CA PHE A 206 -16.35 -11.42 -9.07
C PHE A 206 -16.90 -10.19 -9.79
N ILE A 207 -17.89 -9.52 -9.21
CA ILE A 207 -18.51 -8.30 -9.79
C ILE A 207 -17.46 -7.21 -9.99
N ASP A 208 -16.62 -6.94 -8.99
CA ASP A 208 -15.56 -5.93 -9.07
C ASP A 208 -14.55 -6.26 -10.19
N LYS A 209 -14.19 -7.54 -10.34
CA LYS A 209 -13.28 -7.99 -11.42
C LYS A 209 -13.91 -7.83 -12.79
N VAL A 210 -15.16 -8.24 -12.96
CA VAL A 210 -15.88 -8.12 -14.24
C VAL A 210 -16.09 -6.66 -14.62
N GLN A 211 -16.35 -5.78 -13.64
CA GLN A 211 -16.46 -4.34 -13.89
C GLN A 211 -15.17 -3.74 -14.48
N GLY A 212 -14.01 -4.27 -14.14
CA GLY A 212 -12.74 -3.86 -14.76
C GLY A 212 -12.66 -4.11 -16.27
N TYR A 213 -13.52 -4.98 -16.80
CA TYR A 213 -13.65 -5.29 -18.22
C TYR A 213 -14.78 -4.54 -18.93
N MET A 214 -15.44 -3.57 -18.28
CA MET A 214 -16.60 -2.83 -18.84
C MET A 214 -16.32 -2.09 -20.15
N ASN A 215 -15.05 -1.83 -20.49
CA ASN A 215 -14.64 -1.23 -21.76
C ASN A 215 -14.47 -2.25 -22.88
N ILE A 216 -14.70 -3.54 -22.62
CA ILE A 216 -14.61 -4.62 -23.60
C ILE A 216 -15.98 -4.80 -24.27
N ASN A 217 -16.00 -4.66 -25.58
CA ASN A 217 -17.24 -4.66 -26.36
C ASN A 217 -17.95 -6.04 -26.41
N LYS A 218 -17.27 -7.13 -26.03
CA LYS A 218 -17.80 -8.50 -26.11
C LYS A 218 -17.20 -9.37 -25.01
N GLY A 219 -18.04 -10.20 -24.39
CA GLY A 219 -17.65 -11.21 -23.42
C GLY A 219 -18.80 -12.18 -23.15
N ALA A 220 -18.50 -13.37 -22.66
CA ALA A 220 -19.51 -14.36 -22.25
C ALA A 220 -19.58 -14.43 -20.73
N LEU A 221 -20.79 -14.43 -20.19
CA LEU A 221 -21.06 -14.68 -18.77
C LEU A 221 -21.81 -16.01 -18.67
N ILE A 222 -21.25 -16.93 -17.91
CA ILE A 222 -21.73 -18.30 -17.73
C ILE A 222 -22.10 -18.45 -16.26
N PHE A 223 -23.29 -18.94 -15.98
CA PHE A 223 -23.71 -19.39 -14.65
C PHE A 223 -23.64 -20.90 -14.61
N VAL A 224 -23.08 -21.44 -13.54
CA VAL A 224 -22.87 -22.87 -13.35
C VAL A 224 -23.41 -23.26 -11.98
N ASP A 225 -24.19 -24.31 -11.92
CA ASP A 225 -24.76 -24.87 -10.68
C ASP A 225 -24.11 -26.22 -10.34
N LEU A 226 -23.98 -26.52 -9.06
CA LEU A 226 -23.53 -27.81 -8.57
C LEU A 226 -24.72 -28.74 -8.35
N ASP A 227 -24.87 -29.71 -9.20
CA ASP A 227 -26.01 -30.60 -9.14
C ASP A 227 -26.01 -31.51 -7.91
N GLY A 228 -27.15 -31.59 -7.27
CA GLY A 228 -27.40 -32.56 -6.20
C GLY A 228 -26.66 -32.28 -4.87
N LEU A 229 -26.17 -31.06 -4.63
CA LEU A 229 -25.46 -30.71 -3.39
C LEU A 229 -26.25 -31.08 -2.12
N LYS A 230 -27.58 -30.88 -2.15
CA LYS A 230 -28.44 -31.23 -1.01
C LYS A 230 -28.41 -32.73 -0.73
N ILE A 231 -28.47 -33.58 -1.75
CA ILE A 231 -28.41 -35.04 -1.61
C ILE A 231 -27.05 -35.46 -1.05
N ILE A 232 -25.97 -34.84 -1.51
CA ILE A 232 -24.62 -35.08 -1.01
C ILE A 232 -24.54 -34.71 0.49
N ASN A 233 -25.06 -33.53 0.86
CA ASN A 233 -25.10 -33.09 2.26
C ASN A 233 -25.92 -34.05 3.15
N ASP A 234 -27.09 -34.46 2.69
CA ASP A 234 -28.00 -35.34 3.43
C ASP A 234 -27.39 -36.75 3.60
N THR A 235 -26.57 -37.21 2.65
CA THR A 235 -26.00 -38.57 2.65
C THR A 235 -24.63 -38.64 3.30
N TYR A 236 -23.76 -37.66 3.06
CA TYR A 236 -22.34 -37.65 3.46
C TYR A 236 -21.98 -36.55 4.44
N GLY A 237 -22.98 -35.77 4.90
CA GLY A 237 -22.77 -34.65 5.80
C GLY A 237 -22.21 -33.39 5.10
N HIS A 238 -22.07 -32.32 5.85
CA HIS A 238 -21.57 -31.04 5.33
C HIS A 238 -20.12 -31.12 4.82
N GLU A 239 -19.28 -31.99 5.39
CA GLU A 239 -17.92 -32.22 4.91
C GLU A 239 -17.92 -32.79 3.46
N GLY A 240 -18.88 -33.68 3.16
CA GLY A 240 -19.07 -34.18 1.79
C GLY A 240 -19.54 -33.11 0.81
N GLY A 241 -20.42 -32.23 1.27
CA GLY A 241 -20.86 -31.08 0.49
C GLY A 241 -19.75 -30.07 0.24
N ASP A 242 -18.95 -29.77 1.25
CA ASP A 242 -17.78 -28.88 1.11
C ASP A 242 -16.76 -29.47 0.10
N GLU A 243 -16.52 -30.78 0.17
CA GLU A 243 -15.65 -31.48 -0.80
C GLU A 243 -16.21 -31.39 -2.24
N ALA A 244 -17.53 -31.51 -2.41
CA ALA A 244 -18.19 -31.35 -3.70
C ALA A 244 -18.03 -29.93 -4.26
N ILE A 245 -18.25 -28.91 -3.43
CA ILE A 245 -18.07 -27.50 -3.78
C ILE A 245 -16.62 -27.19 -4.15
N ILE A 246 -15.64 -27.65 -3.36
CA ILE A 246 -14.21 -27.49 -3.66
C ILE A 246 -13.87 -28.16 -5.00
N THR A 247 -14.48 -29.30 -5.28
CA THR A 247 -14.24 -30.02 -6.54
C THR A 247 -14.83 -29.26 -7.73
N GLY A 248 -16.06 -28.77 -7.62
CA GLY A 248 -16.67 -27.92 -8.66
C GLY A 248 -15.80 -26.70 -8.96
N ALA A 249 -15.30 -26.03 -7.92
CA ALA A 249 -14.36 -24.93 -8.06
C ALA A 249 -13.07 -25.30 -8.81
N LYS A 250 -12.49 -26.48 -8.52
CA LYS A 250 -11.31 -26.98 -9.23
C LYS A 250 -11.58 -27.30 -10.69
N ILE A 251 -12.73 -27.93 -10.97
CA ILE A 251 -13.17 -28.20 -12.35
C ILE A 251 -13.22 -26.92 -13.17
N LEU A 252 -13.89 -25.89 -12.65
CA LEU A 252 -14.03 -24.59 -13.32
C LEU A 252 -12.68 -23.89 -13.46
N LYS A 253 -11.82 -23.99 -12.45
CA LYS A 253 -10.48 -23.41 -12.50
C LYS A 253 -9.63 -24.08 -13.59
N ASP A 254 -9.61 -25.40 -13.66
CA ASP A 254 -8.88 -26.16 -14.69
C ASP A 254 -9.44 -25.94 -16.10
N ALA A 255 -10.70 -25.52 -16.22
CA ALA A 255 -11.32 -25.21 -17.50
C ALA A 255 -11.04 -23.76 -17.95
N PHE A 256 -11.01 -22.77 -17.04
CA PHE A 256 -11.12 -21.37 -17.42
C PHE A 256 -10.12 -20.41 -16.78
N ASP A 257 -9.23 -20.86 -15.86
CA ASP A 257 -8.33 -19.94 -15.09
C ASP A 257 -7.41 -19.09 -16.00
N GLU A 258 -7.03 -19.63 -17.18
CA GLU A 258 -6.19 -18.92 -18.15
C GLU A 258 -6.98 -17.89 -18.99
N PHE A 259 -8.30 -17.99 -19.05
CA PHE A 259 -9.12 -17.26 -20.01
C PHE A 259 -10.13 -16.30 -19.37
N GLY A 260 -10.41 -16.45 -18.10
CA GLY A 260 -11.53 -15.75 -17.50
C GLY A 260 -11.46 -15.47 -16.01
N VAL A 261 -12.52 -14.86 -15.53
CA VAL A 261 -12.76 -14.60 -14.09
C VAL A 261 -13.74 -15.63 -13.58
N ILE A 262 -13.41 -16.34 -12.50
CA ILE A 262 -14.24 -17.38 -11.92
C ILE A 262 -14.63 -16.98 -10.51
N GLY A 263 -15.91 -17.06 -10.15
CA GLY A 263 -16.43 -16.74 -8.82
C GLY A 263 -17.45 -17.73 -8.31
N ARG A 264 -17.51 -17.88 -6.98
CA ARG A 264 -18.63 -18.52 -6.30
C ARG A 264 -19.61 -17.45 -5.85
N ILE A 265 -20.84 -17.51 -6.37
CA ILE A 265 -21.83 -16.46 -6.21
C ILE A 265 -22.83 -16.78 -5.09
N GLY A 266 -23.08 -18.07 -4.87
CA GLY A 266 -23.99 -18.60 -3.87
C GLY A 266 -23.46 -19.88 -3.23
N GLY A 267 -24.34 -20.66 -2.60
CA GLY A 267 -23.99 -21.93 -1.94
C GLY A 267 -23.39 -22.96 -2.90
N ASP A 268 -24.11 -23.26 -3.97
CA ASP A 268 -23.82 -24.18 -5.06
C ASP A 268 -23.61 -23.48 -6.41
N GLU A 269 -23.80 -22.16 -6.45
CA GLU A 269 -23.78 -21.36 -7.66
C GLU A 269 -22.40 -20.76 -7.93
N PHE A 270 -21.91 -20.93 -9.16
CA PHE A 270 -20.69 -20.34 -9.68
C PHE A 270 -20.98 -19.44 -10.88
N ALA A 271 -20.07 -18.52 -11.17
CA ALA A 271 -20.10 -17.74 -12.39
C ALA A 271 -18.71 -17.67 -13.01
N VAL A 272 -18.67 -17.71 -14.34
CA VAL A 272 -17.45 -17.54 -15.14
C VAL A 272 -17.68 -16.41 -16.12
N PHE A 273 -16.78 -15.45 -16.18
CA PHE A 273 -16.75 -14.39 -17.17
C PHE A 273 -15.55 -14.53 -18.08
N LEU A 274 -15.78 -14.66 -19.38
CA LEU A 274 -14.75 -14.78 -20.42
C LEU A 274 -14.68 -13.49 -21.23
N PRO A 275 -13.67 -12.63 -20.99
CA PRO A 275 -13.51 -11.38 -21.74
C PRO A 275 -13.05 -11.69 -23.17
N ASN A 276 -13.46 -10.84 -24.14
CA ASN A 276 -13.09 -10.95 -25.57
C ASN A 276 -13.52 -12.23 -26.28
N GLN A 277 -14.31 -13.07 -25.64
CA GLN A 277 -14.78 -14.32 -26.20
C GLN A 277 -16.18 -14.11 -26.80
N SER A 278 -16.25 -13.93 -28.10
CA SER A 278 -17.53 -13.88 -28.82
C SER A 278 -17.87 -15.18 -29.55
N ASP A 279 -16.91 -16.10 -29.63
CA ASP A 279 -16.92 -17.18 -30.63
C ASP A 279 -16.80 -18.60 -30.04
N PHE A 280 -16.79 -18.77 -28.71
CA PHE A 280 -17.05 -20.10 -28.13
C PHE A 280 -18.51 -20.45 -28.37
N ALA A 281 -18.74 -21.46 -29.18
CA ALA A 281 -20.06 -22.04 -29.22
C ALA A 281 -20.42 -22.58 -27.82
N LEU A 282 -21.65 -22.39 -27.34
CA LEU A 282 -22.12 -22.92 -26.04
C LEU A 282 -21.76 -24.41 -25.89
N SER A 283 -21.82 -25.17 -27.00
CA SER A 283 -21.43 -26.58 -27.04
C SER A 283 -19.94 -26.83 -26.68
N GLU A 284 -19.01 -25.93 -26.99
CA GLU A 284 -17.59 -26.09 -26.67
C GLU A 284 -17.34 -25.83 -25.18
N ILE A 285 -18.08 -24.89 -24.58
CA ILE A 285 -18.04 -24.59 -23.15
C ILE A 285 -18.56 -25.79 -22.35
N ASP A 286 -19.75 -26.32 -22.75
CA ASP A 286 -20.33 -27.50 -22.13
C ASP A 286 -19.41 -28.71 -22.22
N GLN A 287 -18.82 -28.93 -23.40
CA GLN A 287 -17.88 -30.03 -23.61
C GLN A 287 -16.65 -29.89 -22.72
N LEU A 288 -16.09 -28.69 -22.59
CA LEU A 288 -14.91 -28.44 -21.76
C LEU A 288 -15.21 -28.70 -20.28
N ILE A 289 -16.35 -28.21 -19.77
CA ILE A 289 -16.79 -28.47 -18.39
C ILE A 289 -16.98 -29.98 -18.17
N ASN A 290 -17.67 -30.67 -19.09
CA ASN A 290 -17.93 -32.10 -19.00
C ASN A 290 -16.63 -32.92 -18.99
N ASP A 291 -15.68 -32.62 -19.88
CA ASP A 291 -14.40 -33.34 -19.96
C ASP A 291 -13.60 -33.18 -18.64
N LYS A 292 -13.56 -31.96 -18.08
CA LYS A 292 -12.93 -31.71 -16.80
C LYS A 292 -13.68 -32.37 -15.63
N THR A 293 -15.00 -32.39 -15.67
CA THR A 293 -15.85 -33.09 -14.68
C THR A 293 -15.56 -34.59 -14.66
N ILE A 294 -15.52 -35.24 -15.83
CA ILE A 294 -15.19 -36.66 -15.96
C ILE A 294 -13.78 -36.91 -15.42
N TYR A 295 -12.81 -36.08 -15.80
CA TYR A 295 -11.42 -36.19 -15.34
C TYR A 295 -11.33 -36.14 -13.80
N HIS A 296 -11.94 -35.14 -13.15
CA HIS A 296 -11.90 -34.99 -11.70
C HIS A 296 -12.65 -36.11 -10.96
N ASN A 297 -13.77 -36.59 -11.49
CA ASN A 297 -14.49 -37.73 -10.94
C ASN A 297 -13.74 -39.06 -11.08
N THR A 298 -12.81 -39.16 -12.05
CA THR A 298 -12.00 -40.38 -12.27
C THR A 298 -10.73 -40.37 -11.42
N LEU A 299 -10.12 -39.21 -11.23
CA LEU A 299 -8.89 -39.05 -10.45
C LEU A 299 -9.05 -39.40 -8.98
N ILE A 300 -10.16 -39.02 -8.38
CA ILE A 300 -10.40 -39.16 -6.94
C ILE A 300 -11.55 -40.14 -6.73
N LYS A 301 -11.23 -41.30 -6.12
CA LYS A 301 -12.27 -42.28 -5.71
C LYS A 301 -13.07 -41.69 -4.55
N ARG A 302 -14.23 -41.10 -4.87
CA ARG A 302 -15.22 -40.62 -3.92
C ARG A 302 -16.43 -41.53 -3.90
N ASN A 303 -17.21 -41.46 -2.82
CA ASN A 303 -18.48 -42.19 -2.75
C ASN A 303 -19.62 -41.48 -3.50
N PHE A 304 -19.35 -40.31 -4.06
CA PHE A 304 -20.29 -39.53 -4.88
C PHE A 304 -19.57 -38.95 -6.10
N LYS A 305 -20.35 -38.58 -7.10
CA LYS A 305 -19.87 -37.84 -8.29
C LYS A 305 -20.26 -36.39 -8.16
N VAL A 306 -19.41 -35.51 -8.69
CA VAL A 306 -19.70 -34.09 -8.85
C VAL A 306 -20.18 -33.86 -10.27
N GLU A 307 -21.31 -33.20 -10.43
CA GLU A 307 -21.91 -32.84 -11.72
C GLU A 307 -22.15 -31.32 -11.70
N LEU A 308 -21.92 -30.68 -12.85
CA LEU A 308 -22.10 -29.25 -13.05
C LEU A 308 -23.02 -29.03 -14.24
N SER A 309 -24.00 -28.14 -14.06
CA SER A 309 -24.96 -27.78 -15.11
C SER A 309 -25.02 -26.29 -15.38
#